data_67e0ef8cf7a0ddc2a1572b0b34f269e0
#
_entry.id   67e0ef8cf7a0ddc2a1572b0b34f269e0
#
_cell.length_a   1.000
_cell.length_b   1.000
_cell.length_c   1.000
_cell.angle_alpha   90.00
_cell.angle_beta   90.00
_cell.angle_gamma   90.00
#
_symmetry.space_group_name_H-M   'P 1'
#
loop_
_entity.id
_entity.type
_entity.pdbx_description
1 polymer ?
#
loop_
_entity_poly.entity_id
_entity_poly.type
_entity_poly.pdbx_seq_one_letter_code
_entity_poly.pdbx_strand_id
1 'polypeptide(L)'
;VTYVVAVSGSGVAASVGLAYGITPFGGFVGVMVGGLVLVPWLGLAYTNLAGAVLSASAGVAALAIARGLRAPGPAHAVAAASEGGVDEIARPRGVAPWLLYAALAVSGFAAMTYQVAWTRVITLSIGSVTYSFPLIVGAFIGGLAVGAAVLGRLGDRRGLGTPLLVVCQLGIAFVALTTIPTLGELPVRMTLAVLRYSDSFEALQLAKFAAVFAVVFAPTFLMGGMLPLAARAIAEQGRTGVRAKVGRCYASNTFGTMAGPLAGRVV
;
A
#
# COMPACT_ATOMS: atom_id res chain seq x y z
N VAL A 1 5.32 -8.36 -11.33
CA VAL A 1 3.92 -8.73 -11.04
C VAL A 1 3.44 -9.74 -12.07
N THR A 2 3.56 -9.48 -13.36
CA THR A 2 3.09 -10.35 -14.44
C THR A 2 3.72 -11.75 -14.41
N TYR A 3 5.01 -11.86 -14.09
CA TYR A 3 5.72 -13.14 -14.00
C TYR A 3 5.28 -13.95 -12.77
N VAL A 4 5.05 -13.29 -11.65
CA VAL A 4 4.57 -13.92 -10.41
C VAL A 4 3.18 -14.52 -10.60
N VAL A 5 2.28 -13.82 -11.30
CA VAL A 5 0.94 -14.33 -11.62
C VAL A 5 0.97 -15.54 -12.56
N ALA A 6 1.96 -15.60 -13.47
CA ALA A 6 2.08 -16.70 -14.43
C ALA A 6 2.70 -17.98 -13.84
N VAL A 7 3.59 -17.85 -12.85
CA VAL A 7 4.34 -18.98 -12.25
C VAL A 7 3.66 -19.54 -11.00
N SER A 8 2.86 -18.72 -10.33
CA SER A 8 2.18 -19.09 -9.09
C SER A 8 0.84 -19.76 -9.42
N GLY A 9 0.64 -21.00 -9.09
CA GLY A 9 -0.69 -21.65 -9.11
C GLY A 9 -1.67 -21.06 -8.10
N SER A 10 -1.33 -19.94 -7.49
CA SER A 10 -2.15 -19.16 -6.55
C SER A 10 -3.12 -18.24 -7.32
N GLY A 11 -4.21 -17.86 -6.68
CA GLY A 11 -5.20 -16.95 -7.24
C GLY A 11 -4.63 -15.57 -7.63
N VAL A 12 -5.32 -14.87 -8.50
CA VAL A 12 -4.86 -13.57 -9.05
C VAL A 12 -4.69 -12.53 -7.95
N ALA A 13 -5.65 -12.42 -7.02
CA ALA A 13 -5.58 -11.44 -5.94
C ALA A 13 -4.45 -11.75 -4.94
N ALA A 14 -4.21 -13.03 -4.63
CA ALA A 14 -3.11 -13.43 -3.76
C ALA A 14 -1.75 -13.11 -4.38
N SER A 15 -1.58 -13.37 -5.68
CA SER A 15 -0.34 -13.08 -6.40
C SER A 15 -0.08 -11.56 -6.51
N VAL A 16 -1.11 -10.79 -6.84
CA VAL A 16 -1.03 -9.31 -6.87
C VAL A 16 -0.83 -8.77 -5.46
N GLY A 17 -1.54 -9.30 -4.47
CA GLY A 17 -1.42 -8.90 -3.06
C GLY A 17 -0.04 -9.17 -2.48
N LEU A 18 0.58 -10.31 -2.79
CA LEU A 18 1.96 -10.61 -2.40
C LEU A 18 2.96 -9.68 -3.08
N ALA A 19 2.88 -9.54 -4.40
CA ALA A 19 3.78 -8.69 -5.15
C ALA A 19 3.64 -7.21 -4.75
N TYR A 20 2.40 -6.76 -4.50
CA TYR A 20 2.12 -5.42 -4.02
C TYR A 20 2.49 -5.24 -2.54
N GLY A 21 2.36 -6.27 -1.70
CA GLY A 21 2.68 -6.24 -0.27
C GLY A 21 4.19 -6.25 0.03
N ILE A 22 5.00 -6.91 -0.80
CA ILE A 22 6.46 -6.98 -0.62
C ILE A 22 7.10 -5.58 -0.68
N THR A 23 6.67 -4.74 -1.61
CA THR A 23 7.22 -3.37 -1.74
C THR A 23 6.91 -2.50 -0.52
N PRO A 24 5.66 -2.37 -0.04
CA PRO A 24 5.38 -1.69 1.21
C PRO A 24 6.05 -2.34 2.43
N PHE A 25 6.14 -3.67 2.49
CA PHE A 25 6.85 -4.34 3.58
C PHE A 25 8.33 -3.97 3.64
N GLY A 26 9.01 -3.96 2.48
CA GLY A 26 10.38 -3.43 2.37
C GLY A 26 10.46 -1.97 2.78
N GLY A 27 9.50 -1.14 2.37
CA GLY A 27 9.37 0.25 2.80
C GLY A 27 9.17 0.40 4.29
N PHE A 28 8.32 -0.44 4.91
CA PHE A 28 8.14 -0.48 6.38
C PHE A 28 9.45 -0.75 7.11
N VAL A 29 10.15 -1.82 6.71
CA VAL A 29 11.45 -2.16 7.30
C VAL A 29 12.46 -1.03 7.09
N GLY A 30 12.52 -0.46 5.88
CA GLY A 30 13.41 0.66 5.55
C GLY A 30 13.15 1.91 6.39
N VAL A 31 11.88 2.27 6.61
CA VAL A 31 11.51 3.42 7.46
C VAL A 31 11.82 3.16 8.92
N MET A 32 11.55 1.95 9.44
CA MET A 32 11.86 1.61 10.83
C MET A 32 13.36 1.57 11.08
N VAL A 33 14.11 0.86 10.27
CA VAL A 33 15.57 0.76 10.42
C VAL A 33 16.24 2.09 10.11
N GLY A 34 15.86 2.74 9.00
CA GLY A 34 16.42 4.04 8.61
C GLY A 34 16.16 5.13 9.63
N GLY A 35 14.90 5.29 10.05
CA GLY A 35 14.51 6.38 10.93
C GLY A 35 14.85 6.20 12.40
N LEU A 36 14.74 4.96 12.92
CA LEU A 36 14.94 4.70 14.36
C LEU A 36 16.35 4.25 14.70
N VAL A 37 17.08 3.68 13.73
CA VAL A 37 18.42 3.14 13.98
C VAL A 37 19.48 3.92 13.20
N LEU A 38 19.39 3.97 11.87
CA LEU A 38 20.49 4.53 11.07
C LEU A 38 20.62 6.04 11.23
N VAL A 39 19.54 6.80 11.23
CA VAL A 39 19.60 8.27 11.38
C VAL A 39 20.17 8.67 12.74
N PRO A 40 19.76 8.09 13.88
CA PRO A 40 20.36 8.41 15.18
C PRO A 40 21.83 8.00 15.30
N TRP A 41 22.25 6.89 14.68
CA TRP A 41 23.60 6.35 14.85
C TRP A 41 24.60 6.89 13.82
N LEU A 42 24.19 7.01 12.57
CA LEU A 42 25.07 7.38 11.45
C LEU A 42 24.83 8.82 10.96
N GLY A 43 23.73 9.43 11.39
CA GLY A 43 23.29 10.71 10.87
C GLY A 43 22.63 10.60 9.49
N LEU A 44 22.05 11.71 9.04
CA LEU A 44 21.25 11.77 7.83
C LEU A 44 22.07 11.49 6.55
N ALA A 45 23.30 12.01 6.48
CA ALA A 45 24.16 11.89 5.30
C ALA A 45 24.53 10.42 4.99
N TYR A 46 25.01 9.70 6.00
CA TYR A 46 25.40 8.28 5.82
C TYR A 46 24.18 7.37 5.66
N THR A 47 23.04 7.68 6.27
CA THR A 47 21.78 6.96 6.05
C THR A 47 21.33 7.11 4.60
N ASN A 48 21.40 8.31 4.02
CA ASN A 48 21.10 8.54 2.61
C ASN A 48 22.07 7.81 1.69
N LEU A 49 23.36 7.79 2.02
CA LEU A 49 24.35 7.04 1.26
C LEU A 49 24.06 5.53 1.27
N ALA A 50 23.72 4.96 2.45
CA ALA A 50 23.34 3.56 2.57
C ALA A 50 22.09 3.24 1.72
N GLY A 51 21.09 4.10 1.72
CA GLY A 51 19.90 3.97 0.88
C GLY A 51 20.22 4.02 -0.62
N ALA A 52 21.12 4.93 -1.02
CA ALA A 52 21.58 5.04 -2.40
C ALA A 52 22.33 3.79 -2.87
N VAL A 53 23.23 3.25 -2.04
CA VAL A 53 23.96 2.01 -2.32
C VAL A 53 23.02 0.82 -2.44
N LEU A 54 22.05 0.68 -1.53
CA LEU A 54 21.02 -0.38 -1.62
C LEU A 54 20.20 -0.26 -2.91
N SER A 55 19.78 0.95 -3.28
CA SER A 55 19.02 1.18 -4.51
C SER A 55 19.85 0.87 -5.76
N ALA A 56 21.11 1.27 -5.79
CA ALA A 56 22.03 0.96 -6.87
C ALA A 56 22.29 -0.55 -7.00
N SER A 57 22.50 -1.25 -5.88
CA SER A 57 22.70 -2.70 -5.86
C SER A 57 21.46 -3.46 -6.37
N ALA A 58 20.26 -3.03 -5.97
CA ALA A 58 19.01 -3.59 -6.48
C ALA A 58 18.85 -3.35 -7.99
N GLY A 59 19.24 -2.17 -8.50
CA GLY A 59 19.25 -1.86 -9.93
C GLY A 59 20.22 -2.74 -10.71
N VAL A 60 21.43 -2.91 -10.20
CA VAL A 60 22.45 -3.80 -10.81
C VAL A 60 21.98 -5.26 -10.81
N ALA A 61 21.41 -5.74 -9.70
CA ALA A 61 20.84 -7.08 -9.61
C ALA A 61 19.72 -7.30 -10.63
N ALA A 62 18.80 -6.33 -10.75
CA ALA A 62 17.74 -6.39 -11.73
C ALA A 62 18.28 -6.44 -13.18
N LEU A 63 19.34 -5.67 -13.48
CA LEU A 63 20.00 -5.66 -14.78
C LEU A 63 20.69 -6.99 -15.07
N ALA A 64 21.35 -7.59 -14.08
CA ALA A 64 22.00 -8.90 -14.19
C ALA A 64 20.97 -10.01 -14.47
N ILE A 65 19.84 -10.00 -13.74
CA ILE A 65 18.75 -10.94 -13.97
C ILE A 65 18.14 -10.74 -15.36
N ALA A 66 17.91 -9.49 -15.80
CA ALA A 66 17.36 -9.19 -17.11
C ALA A 66 18.28 -9.66 -18.26
N ARG A 67 19.60 -9.58 -18.08
CA ARG A 67 20.57 -10.10 -19.06
C ARG A 67 20.64 -11.62 -19.08
N GLY A 68 20.41 -12.28 -17.92
CA GLY A 68 20.37 -13.75 -17.82
C GLY A 68 19.07 -14.36 -18.35
N LEU A 69 17.97 -13.61 -18.32
CA LEU A 69 16.73 -14.00 -18.94
C LEU A 69 16.83 -13.70 -20.43
N ARG A 70 17.00 -14.76 -21.26
CA ARG A 70 16.88 -14.60 -22.71
C ARG A 70 15.57 -13.91 -23.02
N ALA A 71 15.63 -12.79 -23.75
CA ALA A 71 14.44 -12.11 -24.24
C ALA A 71 13.52 -13.15 -24.91
N PRO A 72 12.21 -13.19 -24.60
CA PRO A 72 11.28 -14.03 -25.33
C PRO A 72 11.44 -13.69 -26.82
N GLY A 73 11.72 -14.71 -27.65
CA GLY A 73 11.87 -14.50 -29.08
C GLY A 73 10.63 -13.84 -29.68
N PRO A 74 10.72 -13.25 -30.87
CA PRO A 74 9.61 -12.51 -31.52
C PRO A 74 8.30 -13.32 -31.60
N ALA A 75 8.38 -14.66 -31.65
CA ALA A 75 7.20 -15.53 -31.57
C ALA A 75 6.37 -15.40 -30.31
N HIS A 76 6.99 -15.11 -29.15
CA HIS A 76 6.26 -14.90 -27.89
C HIS A 76 5.65 -13.48 -27.79
N ALA A 77 6.22 -12.51 -28.47
CA ALA A 77 5.65 -11.16 -28.59
C ALA A 77 4.41 -11.18 -29.50
N VAL A 78 4.43 -11.95 -30.58
CA VAL A 78 3.30 -12.14 -31.50
C VAL A 78 2.20 -12.95 -30.83
N ALA A 79 2.51 -14.00 -30.05
CA ALA A 79 1.52 -14.76 -29.30
C ALA A 79 0.84 -13.91 -28.19
N ALA A 80 1.60 -13.02 -27.54
CA ALA A 80 1.02 -12.06 -26.57
C ALA A 80 0.16 -10.96 -27.23
N ALA A 81 0.41 -10.65 -28.50
CA ALA A 81 -0.38 -9.71 -29.30
C ALA A 81 -1.61 -10.38 -29.95
N SER A 82 -1.54 -11.67 -30.28
CA SER A 82 -2.63 -12.43 -30.89
C SER A 82 -3.68 -12.96 -29.90
N GLU A 83 -3.47 -12.87 -28.57
CA GLU A 83 -4.54 -13.06 -27.59
C GLU A 83 -5.60 -11.93 -27.60
N GLY A 84 -5.50 -10.98 -28.55
CA GLY A 84 -6.49 -9.94 -28.86
C GLY A 84 -7.58 -10.36 -29.84
N GLY A 85 -7.76 -11.64 -30.09
CA GLY A 85 -8.72 -12.14 -31.06
C GLY A 85 -9.92 -12.85 -30.42
N VAL A 86 -11.08 -12.36 -30.87
CA VAL A 86 -12.44 -12.87 -30.72
C VAL A 86 -13.10 -12.53 -29.40
N ASP A 87 -13.83 -11.43 -29.42
CA ASP A 87 -14.92 -11.11 -28.50
C ASP A 87 -15.94 -12.27 -28.46
N GLU A 88 -15.75 -13.17 -27.51
CA GLU A 88 -16.89 -13.90 -27.00
C GLU A 88 -17.71 -12.88 -26.22
N ILE A 89 -18.91 -12.57 -26.74
CA ILE A 89 -19.90 -11.68 -26.13
C ILE A 89 -20.33 -12.31 -24.79
N ALA A 90 -19.43 -12.35 -23.82
CA ALA A 90 -19.75 -12.63 -22.44
C ALA A 90 -20.45 -11.40 -21.90
N ARG A 91 -21.75 -11.49 -21.71
CA ARG A 91 -22.57 -10.48 -21.01
C ARG A 91 -21.83 -10.08 -19.75
N PRO A 92 -21.57 -8.79 -19.51
CA PRO A 92 -20.83 -8.34 -18.34
C PRO A 92 -21.64 -8.63 -17.07
N ARG A 93 -21.37 -9.75 -16.44
CA ARG A 93 -21.83 -10.06 -15.08
C ARG A 93 -20.87 -9.43 -14.08
N GLY A 94 -20.84 -8.10 -14.00
CA GLY A 94 -19.94 -7.42 -13.08
C GLY A 94 -20.03 -5.90 -13.15
N VAL A 95 -19.36 -5.26 -12.22
CA VAL A 95 -19.23 -3.79 -12.15
C VAL A 95 -18.50 -3.29 -13.39
N ALA A 96 -19.00 -2.25 -14.04
CA ALA A 96 -18.34 -1.68 -15.21
C ALA A 96 -16.86 -1.32 -14.90
N PRO A 97 -15.90 -1.66 -15.77
CA PRO A 97 -14.46 -1.48 -15.48
C PRO A 97 -14.09 -0.05 -15.12
N TRP A 98 -14.75 0.95 -15.71
CA TRP A 98 -14.49 2.35 -15.39
C TRP A 98 -14.85 2.72 -13.95
N LEU A 99 -15.88 2.08 -13.35
CA LEU A 99 -16.23 2.27 -11.94
C LEU A 99 -15.12 1.75 -11.01
N LEU A 100 -14.48 0.63 -11.36
CA LEU A 100 -13.33 0.11 -10.63
C LEU A 100 -12.13 1.08 -10.70
N TYR A 101 -11.87 1.65 -11.88
CA TYR A 101 -10.81 2.63 -12.05
C TYR A 101 -11.11 3.91 -11.27
N ALA A 102 -12.32 4.42 -11.32
CA ALA A 102 -12.76 5.59 -10.56
C ALA A 102 -12.66 5.33 -9.04
N ALA A 103 -13.15 4.18 -8.56
CA ALA A 103 -13.07 3.80 -7.16
C ALA A 103 -11.62 3.74 -6.66
N LEU A 104 -10.69 3.20 -7.47
CA LEU A 104 -9.28 3.15 -7.12
C LEU A 104 -8.61 4.53 -7.15
N ALA A 105 -8.97 5.39 -8.09
CA ALA A 105 -8.48 6.76 -8.13
C ALA A 105 -8.92 7.54 -6.88
N VAL A 106 -10.20 7.45 -6.53
CA VAL A 106 -10.76 8.08 -5.31
C VAL A 106 -10.14 7.48 -4.05
N SER A 107 -9.96 6.15 -4.00
CA SER A 107 -9.31 5.48 -2.88
C SER A 107 -7.85 5.94 -2.70
N GLY A 108 -7.08 6.01 -3.79
CA GLY A 108 -5.71 6.51 -3.76
C GLY A 108 -5.64 7.98 -3.33
N PHE A 109 -6.54 8.81 -3.83
CA PHE A 109 -6.67 10.20 -3.42
C PHE A 109 -6.96 10.33 -1.92
N ALA A 110 -7.97 9.62 -1.41
CA ALA A 110 -8.34 9.61 0.00
C ALA A 110 -7.19 9.10 0.89
N ALA A 111 -6.51 8.01 0.48
CA ALA A 111 -5.40 7.45 1.23
C ALA A 111 -4.27 8.46 1.45
N MET A 112 -3.86 9.18 0.42
CA MET A 112 -2.80 10.19 0.52
C MET A 112 -3.27 11.46 1.25
N THR A 113 -4.52 11.87 1.08
CA THR A 113 -5.11 12.97 1.85
C THR A 113 -5.10 12.65 3.34
N TYR A 114 -5.55 11.45 3.74
CA TYR A 114 -5.52 11.02 5.13
C TYR A 114 -4.08 10.91 5.66
N GLN A 115 -3.16 10.37 4.87
CA GLN A 115 -1.77 10.27 5.29
C GLN A 115 -1.18 11.65 5.64
N VAL A 116 -1.41 12.65 4.80
CA VAL A 116 -0.91 14.01 5.03
C VAL A 116 -1.59 14.64 6.25
N ALA A 117 -2.92 14.55 6.34
CA ALA A 117 -3.68 15.11 7.45
C ALA A 117 -3.30 14.46 8.79
N TRP A 118 -3.29 13.13 8.84
CA TRP A 118 -2.94 12.39 10.06
C TRP A 118 -1.48 12.61 10.47
N THR A 119 -0.56 12.66 9.52
CA THR A 119 0.85 12.96 9.83
C THR A 119 0.97 14.31 10.54
N ARG A 120 0.26 15.34 10.08
CA ARG A 120 0.27 16.67 10.73
C ARG A 120 -0.26 16.60 12.16
N VAL A 121 -1.47 16.05 12.35
CA VAL A 121 -2.11 15.99 13.68
C VAL A 121 -1.28 15.15 14.64
N ILE A 122 -0.82 13.98 14.21
CA ILE A 122 -0.06 13.07 15.05
C ILE A 122 1.31 13.66 15.40
N THR A 123 2.00 14.31 14.46
CA THR A 123 3.29 14.96 14.72
C THR A 123 3.16 16.08 15.76
N LEU A 124 2.10 16.87 15.70
CA LEU A 124 1.80 17.89 16.71
C LEU A 124 1.56 17.28 18.10
N SER A 125 0.97 16.09 18.16
CA SER A 125 0.65 15.40 19.42
C SER A 125 1.84 14.67 20.04
N ILE A 126 2.72 14.10 19.22
CA ILE A 126 3.84 13.25 19.68
C ILE A 126 5.11 14.07 19.95
N GLY A 127 5.25 15.24 19.36
CA GLY A 127 6.44 16.08 19.47
C GLY A 127 7.51 15.73 18.42
N SER A 128 8.77 15.55 18.81
CA SER A 128 9.95 15.43 17.92
C SER A 128 9.70 14.81 16.54
N VAL A 129 9.91 15.57 15.48
CA VAL A 129 9.71 15.16 14.07
C VAL A 129 10.61 13.99 13.67
N THR A 130 11.84 13.93 14.23
CA THR A 130 12.85 12.93 13.87
C THR A 130 12.39 11.50 14.13
N TYR A 131 11.73 11.25 15.26
CA TYR A 131 11.26 9.91 15.64
C TYR A 131 9.79 9.70 15.28
N SER A 132 8.98 10.74 15.34
CA SER A 132 7.54 10.66 15.08
C SER A 132 7.22 10.30 13.63
N PHE A 133 7.95 10.90 12.68
CA PHE A 133 7.73 10.66 11.25
C PHE A 133 7.93 9.19 10.85
N PRO A 134 9.06 8.51 11.19
CA PRO A 134 9.22 7.08 10.93
C PRO A 134 8.12 6.21 11.56
N LEU A 135 7.68 6.53 12.78
CA LEU A 135 6.62 5.78 13.46
C LEU A 135 5.28 5.87 12.72
N ILE A 136 4.91 7.07 12.28
CA ILE A 136 3.66 7.32 11.56
C ILE A 136 3.68 6.65 10.19
N VAL A 137 4.73 6.89 9.41
CA VAL A 137 4.88 6.34 8.06
C VAL A 137 5.01 4.82 8.11
N GLY A 138 5.74 4.30 9.10
CA GLY A 138 5.85 2.86 9.31
C GLY A 138 4.52 2.22 9.65
N ALA A 139 3.73 2.78 10.57
CA ALA A 139 2.40 2.26 10.87
C ALA A 139 1.49 2.25 9.64
N PHE A 140 1.55 3.31 8.83
CA PHE A 140 0.77 3.44 7.60
C PHE A 140 1.17 2.37 6.57
N ILE A 141 2.46 2.28 6.25
CA ILE A 141 2.98 1.33 5.25
C ILE A 141 2.82 -0.12 5.75
N GLY A 142 3.01 -0.37 7.04
CA GLY A 142 2.81 -1.68 7.65
C GLY A 142 1.36 -2.14 7.51
N GLY A 143 0.39 -1.25 7.76
CA GLY A 143 -1.03 -1.52 7.55
C GLY A 143 -1.32 -1.88 6.09
N LEU A 144 -0.80 -1.10 5.13
CA LEU A 144 -0.94 -1.38 3.68
C LEU A 144 -0.38 -2.75 3.31
N ALA A 145 0.81 -3.11 3.80
CA ALA A 145 1.47 -4.38 3.49
C ALA A 145 0.66 -5.58 4.00
N VAL A 146 0.23 -5.53 5.26
CA VAL A 146 -0.56 -6.59 5.88
C VAL A 146 -1.94 -6.68 5.21
N GLY A 147 -2.59 -5.55 4.96
CA GLY A 147 -3.87 -5.48 4.27
C GLY A 147 -3.82 -6.09 2.87
N ALA A 148 -2.81 -5.76 2.07
CA ALA A 148 -2.61 -6.33 0.74
C ALA A 148 -2.45 -7.85 0.79
N ALA A 149 -1.64 -8.36 1.73
CA ALA A 149 -1.40 -9.79 1.86
C ALA A 149 -2.62 -10.56 2.35
N VAL A 150 -3.34 -10.05 3.35
CA VAL A 150 -4.47 -10.74 3.99
C VAL A 150 -5.72 -10.66 3.12
N LEU A 151 -6.10 -9.44 2.70
CA LEU A 151 -7.31 -9.23 1.90
C LEU A 151 -7.18 -9.78 0.49
N GLY A 152 -5.96 -9.78 -0.08
CA GLY A 152 -5.69 -10.44 -1.35
C GLY A 152 -5.97 -11.95 -1.27
N ARG A 153 -5.46 -12.63 -0.25
CA ARG A 153 -5.73 -14.07 -0.03
C ARG A 153 -7.19 -14.36 0.26
N LEU A 154 -7.85 -13.49 1.04
CA LEU A 154 -9.25 -13.65 1.38
C LEU A 154 -10.14 -13.50 0.15
N GLY A 155 -9.84 -12.52 -0.72
CA GLY A 155 -10.55 -12.30 -1.98
C GLY A 155 -10.51 -13.53 -2.90
N ASP A 156 -9.34 -14.18 -3.02
CA ASP A 156 -9.21 -15.38 -3.86
C ASP A 156 -9.90 -16.60 -3.26
N ARG A 157 -9.74 -16.86 -1.95
CA ARG A 157 -10.32 -18.04 -1.32
C ARG A 157 -11.84 -18.10 -1.40
N ARG A 158 -12.50 -16.96 -1.40
CA ARG A 158 -13.96 -16.86 -1.41
C ARG A 158 -14.56 -16.44 -2.74
N GLY A 159 -13.72 -16.09 -3.72
CA GLY A 159 -14.21 -15.52 -4.99
C GLY A 159 -15.00 -14.22 -4.80
N LEU A 160 -14.68 -13.44 -3.79
CA LEU A 160 -15.42 -12.25 -3.35
C LEU A 160 -14.69 -10.96 -3.69
N GLY A 161 -14.09 -10.85 -4.89
CA GLY A 161 -13.33 -9.66 -5.29
C GLY A 161 -14.15 -8.38 -5.18
N THR A 162 -15.25 -8.31 -5.88
CA THR A 162 -16.12 -7.11 -5.90
C THR A 162 -16.82 -6.83 -4.56
N PRO A 163 -17.49 -7.79 -3.90
CA PRO A 163 -18.16 -7.51 -2.64
C PRO A 163 -17.18 -7.06 -1.54
N LEU A 164 -16.02 -7.70 -1.44
CA LEU A 164 -15.03 -7.37 -0.43
C LEU A 164 -14.40 -5.99 -0.69
N LEU A 165 -14.23 -5.61 -1.96
CA LEU A 165 -13.78 -4.27 -2.35
C LEU A 165 -14.77 -3.19 -1.86
N VAL A 166 -16.07 -3.41 -2.04
CA VAL A 166 -17.10 -2.49 -1.55
C VAL A 166 -17.09 -2.39 -0.03
N VAL A 167 -17.02 -3.54 0.66
CA VAL A 167 -16.94 -3.58 2.12
C VAL A 167 -15.69 -2.84 2.63
N CYS A 168 -14.55 -3.03 1.99
CA CYS A 168 -13.32 -2.30 2.35
C CYS A 168 -13.48 -0.79 2.14
N GLN A 169 -14.08 -0.36 1.03
CA GLN A 169 -14.27 1.06 0.74
C GLN A 169 -15.22 1.74 1.76
N LEU A 170 -16.33 1.10 2.09
CA LEU A 170 -17.24 1.57 3.14
C LEU A 170 -16.58 1.54 4.53
N GLY A 171 -15.80 0.48 4.80
CA GLY A 171 -15.02 0.34 6.02
C GLY A 171 -13.99 1.46 6.19
N ILE A 172 -13.28 1.83 5.12
CA ILE A 172 -12.34 2.97 5.13
C ILE A 172 -13.07 4.26 5.52
N ALA A 173 -14.20 4.54 4.89
CA ALA A 173 -14.99 5.74 5.20
C ALA A 173 -15.47 5.75 6.66
N PHE A 174 -16.01 4.63 7.13
CA PHE A 174 -16.48 4.48 8.50
C PHE A 174 -15.37 4.66 9.54
N VAL A 175 -14.23 3.95 9.33
CA VAL A 175 -13.09 4.04 10.25
C VAL A 175 -12.46 5.44 10.22
N ALA A 176 -12.37 6.07 9.05
CA ALA A 176 -11.88 7.44 8.96
C ALA A 176 -12.73 8.42 9.79
N LEU A 177 -14.05 8.29 9.76
CA LEU A 177 -14.94 9.11 10.59
C LEU A 177 -14.74 8.84 12.08
N THR A 178 -14.57 7.59 12.49
CA THR A 178 -14.37 7.23 13.92
C THR A 178 -12.98 7.60 14.44
N THR A 179 -12.00 7.85 13.56
CA THR A 179 -10.68 8.33 14.00
C THR A 179 -10.67 9.82 14.36
N ILE A 180 -11.67 10.61 13.95
CA ILE A 180 -11.71 12.06 14.24
C ILE A 180 -11.68 12.34 15.75
N PRO A 181 -12.59 11.79 16.57
CA PRO A 181 -12.54 12.01 18.03
C PRO A 181 -11.27 11.43 18.66
N THR A 182 -10.80 10.27 18.19
CA THR A 182 -9.58 9.63 18.69
C THR A 182 -8.34 10.51 18.49
N LEU A 183 -8.25 11.18 17.33
CA LEU A 183 -7.18 12.14 17.04
C LEU A 183 -7.26 13.38 17.94
N GLY A 184 -8.47 13.83 18.29
CA GLY A 184 -8.68 14.95 19.23
C GLY A 184 -8.18 14.65 20.65
N GLU A 185 -8.30 13.38 21.10
CA GLU A 185 -7.80 12.94 22.41
C GLU A 185 -6.31 12.57 22.41
N LEU A 186 -5.69 12.43 21.24
CA LEU A 186 -4.32 11.94 21.11
C LEU A 186 -3.29 12.79 21.89
N PRO A 187 -3.37 14.15 21.91
CA PRO A 187 -2.42 14.97 22.69
C PRO A 187 -2.46 14.64 24.18
N VAL A 188 -3.66 14.46 24.76
CA VAL A 188 -3.83 14.11 26.17
C VAL A 188 -3.25 12.73 26.47
N ARG A 189 -3.56 11.74 25.64
CA ARG A 189 -3.03 10.37 25.77
C ARG A 189 -1.51 10.33 25.64
N MET A 190 -0.93 11.16 24.77
CA MET A 190 0.54 11.27 24.62
C MET A 190 1.18 11.93 25.83
N THR A 191 0.57 12.97 26.40
CA THR A 191 1.04 13.57 27.66
C THR A 191 1.07 12.55 28.78
N LEU A 192 0.02 11.76 28.94
CA LEU A 192 -0.03 10.70 29.94
C LEU A 192 1.02 9.60 29.67
N ALA A 193 1.28 9.25 28.42
CA ALA A 193 2.31 8.29 28.06
C ALA A 193 3.71 8.82 28.40
N VAL A 194 3.99 10.10 28.13
CA VAL A 194 5.26 10.73 28.49
C VAL A 194 5.45 10.70 30.02
N LEU A 195 4.43 11.08 30.81
CA LEU A 195 4.52 11.05 32.26
C LEU A 195 4.75 9.63 32.82
N ARG A 196 4.18 8.61 32.16
CA ARG A 196 4.28 7.22 32.62
C ARG A 196 5.57 6.53 32.24
N TYR A 197 6.16 6.89 31.09
CA TYR A 197 7.30 6.19 30.48
C TYR A 197 8.53 7.10 30.30
N SER A 198 8.61 8.22 31.06
CA SER A 198 9.73 9.18 30.99
C SER A 198 11.11 8.56 31.25
N ASP A 199 11.15 7.52 32.08
CA ASP A 199 12.38 6.89 32.54
C ASP A 199 13.02 5.92 31.52
N SER A 200 12.26 5.54 30.47
CA SER A 200 12.73 4.62 29.43
C SER A 200 12.41 5.14 28.03
N PHE A 201 13.45 5.46 27.27
CA PHE A 201 13.31 5.91 25.88
C PHE A 201 12.60 4.87 25.02
N GLU A 202 12.97 3.60 25.13
CA GLU A 202 12.40 2.51 24.35
C GLU A 202 10.91 2.30 24.67
N ALA A 203 10.55 2.31 25.95
CA ALA A 203 9.16 2.17 26.37
C ALA A 203 8.31 3.33 25.89
N LEU A 204 8.83 4.55 25.92
CA LEU A 204 8.15 5.73 25.40
C LEU A 204 7.94 5.64 23.88
N GLN A 205 8.96 5.24 23.11
CA GLN A 205 8.83 5.09 21.66
C GLN A 205 7.87 3.97 21.30
N LEU A 206 7.88 2.85 22.02
CA LEU A 206 6.93 1.77 21.82
C LEU A 206 5.50 2.21 22.14
N ALA A 207 5.28 2.96 23.21
CA ALA A 207 3.95 3.50 23.56
C ALA A 207 3.44 4.48 22.48
N LYS A 208 4.31 5.37 21.98
CA LYS A 208 4.00 6.26 20.86
C LYS A 208 3.64 5.48 19.60
N PHE A 209 4.44 4.47 19.24
CA PHE A 209 4.17 3.63 18.08
C PHE A 209 2.84 2.88 18.24
N ALA A 210 2.60 2.27 19.40
CA ALA A 210 1.35 1.53 19.65
C ALA A 210 0.13 2.44 19.53
N ALA A 211 0.18 3.66 20.05
CA ALA A 211 -0.92 4.61 19.95
C ALA A 211 -1.17 5.06 18.49
N VAL A 212 -0.12 5.37 17.73
CA VAL A 212 -0.23 5.70 16.31
C VAL A 212 -0.76 4.52 15.52
N PHE A 213 -0.21 3.33 15.77
CA PHE A 213 -0.60 2.11 15.10
C PHE A 213 -2.08 1.79 15.34
N ALA A 214 -2.58 1.95 16.57
CA ALA A 214 -3.99 1.72 16.90
C ALA A 214 -4.94 2.62 16.10
N VAL A 215 -4.54 3.86 15.82
CA VAL A 215 -5.36 4.81 15.04
C VAL A 215 -5.25 4.56 13.54
N VAL A 216 -4.03 4.35 13.04
CA VAL A 216 -3.73 4.35 11.60
C VAL A 216 -3.88 2.97 10.96
N PHE A 217 -3.69 1.88 11.72
CA PHE A 217 -3.64 0.52 11.18
C PHE A 217 -4.95 0.07 10.52
N ALA A 218 -6.09 0.26 11.17
CA ALA A 218 -7.36 -0.24 10.66
C ALA A 218 -7.72 0.32 9.27
N PRO A 219 -7.70 1.64 9.04
CA PRO A 219 -7.99 2.19 7.71
C PRO A 219 -6.91 1.82 6.68
N THR A 220 -5.63 1.83 7.05
CA THR A 220 -4.55 1.50 6.10
C THR A 220 -4.54 0.01 5.74
N PHE A 221 -4.92 -0.87 6.65
CA PHE A 221 -5.14 -2.29 6.37
C PHE A 221 -6.22 -2.47 5.29
N LEU A 222 -7.35 -1.78 5.40
CA LEU A 222 -8.41 -1.83 4.38
C LEU A 222 -7.95 -1.25 3.04
N MET A 223 -7.23 -0.12 3.07
CA MET A 223 -6.65 0.50 1.87
C MET A 223 -5.67 -0.43 1.15
N GLY A 224 -4.87 -1.20 1.90
CA GLY A 224 -3.93 -2.16 1.34
C GLY A 224 -4.58 -3.24 0.48
N GLY A 225 -5.80 -3.64 0.82
CA GLY A 225 -6.58 -4.63 0.06
C GLY A 225 -7.17 -4.14 -1.26
N MET A 226 -7.26 -2.82 -1.47
CA MET A 226 -8.01 -2.26 -2.60
C MET A 226 -7.49 -2.73 -3.97
N LEU A 227 -6.17 -2.70 -4.18
CA LEU A 227 -5.59 -3.09 -5.46
C LEU A 227 -5.71 -4.60 -5.75
N PRO A 228 -5.34 -5.52 -4.83
CA PRO A 228 -5.52 -6.95 -5.08
C PRO A 228 -6.98 -7.37 -5.25
N LEU A 229 -7.91 -6.76 -4.52
CA LEU A 229 -9.33 -7.03 -4.66
C LEU A 229 -9.89 -6.51 -6.00
N ALA A 230 -9.45 -5.34 -6.46
CA ALA A 230 -9.81 -4.83 -7.77
C ALA A 230 -9.25 -5.71 -8.91
N ALA A 231 -8.02 -6.20 -8.77
CA ALA A 231 -7.44 -7.15 -9.72
C ALA A 231 -8.27 -8.45 -9.78
N ARG A 232 -8.75 -8.94 -8.64
CA ARG A 232 -9.65 -10.09 -8.57
C ARG A 232 -11.00 -9.80 -9.22
N ALA A 233 -11.63 -8.66 -8.92
CA ALA A 233 -12.89 -8.25 -9.50
C ALA A 233 -12.83 -8.18 -11.04
N ILE A 234 -11.70 -7.74 -11.60
CA ILE A 234 -11.43 -7.74 -13.04
C ILE A 234 -11.31 -9.17 -13.59
N ALA A 235 -10.59 -10.04 -12.89
CA ALA A 235 -10.41 -11.43 -13.30
C ALA A 235 -11.74 -12.21 -13.30
N GLU A 236 -12.68 -11.85 -12.44
CA GLU A 236 -14.04 -12.41 -12.40
C GLU A 236 -14.89 -12.02 -13.61
N GLN A 237 -14.57 -10.91 -14.29
CA GLN A 237 -15.29 -10.44 -15.48
C GLN A 237 -14.83 -11.10 -16.79
N GLY A 238 -13.79 -11.91 -16.76
CA GLY A 238 -13.24 -12.62 -17.92
C GLY A 238 -11.73 -12.56 -18.00
N ARG A 239 -11.13 -13.54 -18.66
CA ARG A 239 -9.67 -13.71 -18.73
C ARG A 239 -8.99 -12.82 -19.78
N THR A 240 -9.75 -12.28 -20.75
CA THR A 240 -9.21 -11.47 -21.85
C THR A 240 -8.76 -10.08 -21.35
N GLY A 241 -7.52 -9.72 -21.66
CA GLY A 241 -6.96 -8.40 -21.34
C GLY A 241 -6.78 -8.08 -19.84
N VAL A 242 -6.83 -9.08 -18.94
CA VAL A 242 -6.69 -8.88 -17.49
C VAL A 242 -5.42 -8.09 -17.14
N ARG A 243 -4.29 -8.37 -17.80
CA ARG A 243 -3.02 -7.66 -17.58
C ARG A 243 -3.14 -6.16 -17.82
N ALA A 244 -3.72 -5.77 -18.95
CA ALA A 244 -3.91 -4.35 -19.31
C ALA A 244 -4.91 -3.67 -18.37
N LYS A 245 -6.00 -4.36 -18.00
CA LYS A 245 -7.00 -3.84 -17.06
C LYS A 245 -6.43 -3.63 -15.66
N VAL A 246 -5.63 -4.58 -15.14
CA VAL A 246 -4.94 -4.45 -13.84
C VAL A 246 -3.90 -3.32 -13.89
N GLY A 247 -3.18 -3.17 -15.01
CA GLY A 247 -2.29 -2.03 -15.23
C GLY A 247 -3.01 -0.68 -15.15
N ARG A 248 -4.21 -0.58 -15.74
CA ARG A 248 -5.06 0.62 -15.64
C ARG A 248 -5.55 0.87 -14.22
N CYS A 249 -5.89 -0.17 -13.46
CA CYS A 249 -6.20 -0.04 -12.03
C CYS A 249 -5.05 0.58 -11.25
N TYR A 250 -3.84 0.07 -11.47
CA TYR A 250 -2.65 0.61 -10.82
C TYR A 250 -2.41 2.07 -11.22
N ALA A 251 -2.49 2.40 -12.51
CA ALA A 251 -2.34 3.76 -13.01
C ALA A 251 -3.40 4.72 -12.42
N SER A 252 -4.66 4.30 -12.35
CA SER A 252 -5.74 5.08 -11.73
C SER A 252 -5.48 5.35 -10.25
N ASN A 253 -5.09 4.33 -9.49
CA ASN A 253 -4.73 4.49 -8.09
C ASN A 253 -3.55 5.45 -7.92
N THR A 254 -2.51 5.31 -8.74
CA THR A 254 -1.33 6.19 -8.72
C THR A 254 -1.70 7.63 -9.04
N PHE A 255 -2.56 7.85 -10.03
CA PHE A 255 -3.06 9.19 -10.34
C PHE A 255 -3.79 9.82 -9.15
N GLY A 256 -4.66 9.05 -8.49
CA GLY A 256 -5.32 9.47 -7.25
C GLY A 256 -4.32 9.83 -6.15
N THR A 257 -3.32 8.98 -5.91
CA THR A 257 -2.31 9.23 -4.88
C THR A 257 -1.44 10.47 -5.15
N MET A 258 -1.25 10.85 -6.39
CA MET A 258 -0.55 12.10 -6.74
C MET A 258 -1.39 13.35 -6.45
N ALA A 259 -2.71 13.27 -6.63
CA ALA A 259 -3.61 14.40 -6.39
C ALA A 259 -3.94 14.59 -4.89
N GLY A 260 -3.94 13.52 -4.09
CA GLY A 260 -4.30 13.53 -2.67
C GLY A 260 -3.54 14.54 -1.81
N PRO A 261 -2.20 14.62 -1.88
CA PRO A 261 -1.41 15.55 -1.08
C PRO A 261 -1.72 17.02 -1.34
N LEU A 262 -2.20 17.36 -2.54
CA LEU A 262 -2.60 18.74 -2.88
C LEU A 262 -3.82 19.15 -2.07
N ALA A 263 -4.79 18.26 -1.90
CA ALA A 263 -5.96 18.49 -1.07
C ALA A 263 -5.61 18.48 0.43
N GLY A 264 -4.74 17.56 0.88
CA GLY A 264 -4.29 17.47 2.27
C GLY A 264 -3.49 18.68 2.78
N ARG A 265 -3.09 19.62 1.90
CA ARG A 265 -2.45 20.88 2.31
C ARG A 265 -3.46 21.92 2.82
N VAL A 266 -4.71 21.78 2.43
CA VAL A 266 -5.76 22.78 2.72
C VAL A 266 -6.50 22.45 4.04
N VAL A 267 -6.39 21.21 4.50
CA VAL A 267 -6.91 20.71 5.77
C VAL A 267 -5.81 20.76 6.84
#